data_b82fcdf58cdf6bac4b7e05f62cd65df9
#
_entry.id   b82fcdf58cdf6bac4b7e05f62cd65df9
#
_cell.length_a   1.000
_cell.length_b   1.000
_cell.length_c   1.000
_cell.angle_alpha   90.00
_cell.angle_beta   90.00
_cell.angle_gamma   90.00
#
_symmetry.space_group_name_H-M   'P 1'
#
loop_
_entity.id
_entity.type
_entity.pdbx_description
1 polymer ?
#
loop_
_entity_poly.entity_id
_entity_poly.type
_entity_poly.pdbx_seq_one_letter_code
_entity_poly.pdbx_strand_id
1 'polypeptide(L)'
;FDFDLDSAAFLLGENDKVNSDSDFIFYNNLKHSSGAVQHLGDNLTGEGDGDDEQVKLDLSLVPQNVNKIAFTVTIHEAQERRQNFGQVNNSYVRVVNADTNQELLKYELGEDFSIETAVVVCEIYRHNGEWKFNALGSGFEGGLEALCKNFGVNV
;
A
#
# COMPACT_ATOMS: atom_id res chain seq x y z
N PHE A 1 -10.77 19.70 7.26
CA PHE A 1 -9.53 18.95 7.45
C PHE A 1 -9.21 18.14 6.22
N ASP A 2 -8.05 18.39 5.64
CA ASP A 2 -7.57 17.61 4.51
C ASP A 2 -6.72 16.45 5.03
N PHE A 3 -7.10 15.26 4.64
CA PHE A 3 -6.32 14.05 4.93
C PHE A 3 -5.53 13.68 3.69
N ASP A 4 -4.21 13.59 3.85
CA ASP A 4 -3.33 13.19 2.78
C ASP A 4 -3.06 11.69 2.92
N LEU A 5 -3.79 10.89 2.15
CA LEU A 5 -3.67 9.43 2.18
C LEU A 5 -2.65 8.98 1.14
N ASP A 6 -1.64 8.26 1.58
CA ASP A 6 -0.57 7.76 0.72
C ASP A 6 -0.63 6.24 0.61
N SER A 7 -0.54 5.74 -0.60
CA SER A 7 -0.39 4.31 -0.84
C SER A 7 1.07 3.96 -1.06
N ALA A 8 1.44 2.73 -0.73
CA ALA A 8 2.78 2.22 -0.90
C ALA A 8 2.78 0.72 -1.13
N ALA A 9 3.89 0.22 -1.66
CA ALA A 9 4.11 -1.21 -1.84
C ALA A 9 5.50 -1.58 -1.35
N PHE A 10 5.59 -2.73 -0.67
CA PHE A 10 6.85 -3.29 -0.18
C PHE A 10 7.06 -4.63 -0.87
N LEU A 11 8.15 -4.75 -1.64
CA LEU A 11 8.53 -6.01 -2.27
C LEU A 11 9.45 -6.77 -1.32
N LEU A 12 8.96 -7.90 -0.82
CA LEU A 12 9.58 -8.60 0.31
C LEU A 12 10.24 -9.91 -0.14
N GLY A 13 11.39 -10.23 0.48
CA GLY A 13 12.07 -11.50 0.31
C GLY A 13 11.52 -12.58 1.23
N GLU A 14 12.30 -13.66 1.40
CA GLU A 14 11.88 -14.82 2.19
C GLU A 14 11.63 -14.53 3.67
N ASN A 15 12.29 -13.50 4.21
CA ASN A 15 12.19 -13.14 5.62
C ASN A 15 11.12 -12.10 5.90
N ASP A 16 10.24 -11.82 4.94
CA ASP A 16 9.22 -10.78 5.01
C ASP A 16 9.81 -9.38 5.20
N LYS A 17 11.02 -9.17 4.68
CA LYS A 17 11.71 -7.89 4.67
C LYS A 17 12.14 -7.53 3.26
N VAL A 18 12.29 -6.24 2.98
CA VAL A 18 12.82 -5.80 1.69
C VAL A 18 14.29 -6.25 1.56
N ASN A 19 14.69 -6.56 0.34
CA ASN A 19 16.09 -6.91 0.06
C ASN A 19 16.98 -5.66 -0.03
N SER A 20 16.39 -4.54 -0.40
CA SER A 20 17.04 -3.23 -0.39
C SER A 20 15.99 -2.14 -0.24
N ASP A 21 16.43 -0.93 0.11
CA ASP A 21 15.49 0.19 0.27
C ASP A 21 14.78 0.56 -1.04
N SER A 22 15.35 0.21 -2.18
CA SER A 22 14.74 0.44 -3.50
C SER A 22 13.52 -0.46 -3.74
N ASP A 23 13.29 -1.46 -2.90
CA ASP A 23 12.11 -2.34 -2.98
C ASP A 23 10.88 -1.74 -2.26
N PHE A 24 11.00 -0.54 -1.75
CA PHE A 24 9.92 0.24 -1.17
C PHE A 24 9.43 1.27 -2.20
N ILE A 25 8.20 1.12 -2.68
CA ILE A 25 7.60 1.98 -3.71
C ILE A 25 6.58 2.90 -3.06
N PHE A 26 6.79 4.21 -3.21
CA PHE A 26 5.96 5.24 -2.58
C PHE A 26 6.18 6.57 -3.33
N TYR A 27 5.71 7.68 -2.78
CA TYR A 27 5.75 8.97 -3.49
C TYR A 27 7.17 9.48 -3.86
N ASN A 28 8.20 9.05 -3.10
CA ASN A 28 9.61 9.41 -3.41
C ASN A 28 10.34 8.36 -4.25
N ASN A 29 9.70 7.24 -4.56
CA ASN A 29 10.26 6.17 -5.38
C ASN A 29 9.12 5.52 -6.16
N LEU A 30 8.75 6.10 -7.28
CA LEU A 30 7.49 5.79 -7.95
C LEU A 30 7.50 4.50 -8.75
N LYS A 31 8.67 3.96 -9.09
CA LYS A 31 8.74 2.77 -9.93
C LYS A 31 9.87 1.85 -9.50
N HIS A 32 9.55 0.56 -9.36
CA HIS A 32 10.56 -0.46 -9.10
C HIS A 32 11.42 -0.69 -10.35
N SER A 33 12.72 -1.00 -10.15
CA SER A 33 13.65 -1.22 -11.25
C SER A 33 13.24 -2.34 -12.19
N SER A 34 12.52 -3.35 -11.69
CA SER A 34 11.98 -4.44 -12.51
C SER A 34 10.81 -4.02 -13.41
N GLY A 35 10.17 -2.89 -13.11
CA GLY A 35 8.93 -2.49 -13.77
C GLY A 35 7.68 -3.17 -13.21
N ALA A 36 7.81 -4.06 -12.22
CA ALA A 36 6.69 -4.83 -11.70
C ALA A 36 5.70 -3.98 -10.91
N VAL A 37 6.18 -2.98 -10.19
CA VAL A 37 5.36 -2.12 -9.34
C VAL A 37 5.59 -0.66 -9.71
N GLN A 38 4.49 0.08 -9.91
CA GLN A 38 4.56 1.50 -10.23
C GLN A 38 3.48 2.25 -9.48
N HIS A 39 3.89 3.27 -8.74
CA HIS A 39 3.00 4.24 -8.11
C HIS A 39 2.66 5.29 -9.18
N LEU A 40 1.39 5.46 -9.49
CA LEU A 40 0.98 6.32 -10.60
C LEU A 40 0.90 7.80 -10.22
N GLY A 41 1.29 8.13 -9.02
CA GLY A 41 1.29 9.51 -8.54
C GLY A 41 0.09 9.79 -7.65
N ASP A 42 0.13 10.97 -7.06
CA ASP A 42 -0.83 11.41 -6.07
C ASP A 42 -1.75 12.45 -6.69
N ASN A 43 -3.06 12.27 -6.54
CA ASN A 43 -4.04 13.29 -6.91
C ASN A 43 -4.27 14.20 -5.70
N LEU A 44 -3.47 15.24 -5.58
CA LEU A 44 -3.47 16.12 -4.42
C LEU A 44 -4.76 16.91 -4.25
N THR A 45 -5.55 17.07 -5.30
CA THR A 45 -6.78 17.84 -5.25
C THR A 45 -8.02 17.01 -4.95
N GLY A 46 -7.93 15.69 -5.09
CA GLY A 46 -9.09 14.82 -4.96
C GLY A 46 -10.13 14.98 -6.04
N GLU A 47 -9.80 15.71 -7.10
CA GLU A 47 -10.73 15.97 -8.20
C GLU A 47 -10.70 14.82 -9.21
N GLY A 48 -11.83 14.60 -9.86
CA GLY A 48 -11.97 13.63 -10.92
C GLY A 48 -12.76 12.40 -10.49
N ASP A 49 -13.14 11.62 -11.48
CA ASP A 49 -13.85 10.36 -11.26
C ASP A 49 -12.89 9.23 -11.04
N GLY A 50 -13.16 8.39 -10.02
CA GLY A 50 -12.39 7.20 -9.72
C GLY A 50 -11.42 7.40 -8.57
N ASP A 51 -10.35 6.63 -8.58
CA ASP A 51 -9.40 6.58 -7.47
C ASP A 51 -8.40 7.75 -7.55
N ASP A 52 -8.17 8.39 -6.40
CA ASP A 52 -7.27 9.55 -6.32
C ASP A 52 -5.80 9.14 -6.44
N GLU A 53 -5.47 7.95 -6.00
CA GLU A 53 -4.10 7.44 -6.00
C GLU A 53 -4.11 5.96 -6.36
N GLN A 54 -3.19 5.53 -7.21
CA GLN A 54 -3.15 4.15 -7.69
C GLN A 54 -1.73 3.60 -7.65
N VAL A 55 -1.61 2.31 -7.31
CA VAL A 55 -0.39 1.53 -7.46
C VAL A 55 -0.68 0.36 -8.39
N LYS A 56 0.11 0.25 -9.44
CA LYS A 56 -0.06 -0.78 -10.46
C LYS A 56 0.96 -1.90 -10.25
N LEU A 57 0.49 -3.15 -10.38
CA LEU A 57 1.33 -4.33 -10.24
C LEU A 57 1.23 -5.21 -11.49
N ASP A 58 2.40 -5.60 -12.02
CA ASP A 58 2.51 -6.60 -13.09
C ASP A 58 3.29 -7.80 -12.55
N LEU A 59 2.59 -8.88 -12.26
CA LEU A 59 3.17 -10.07 -11.66
C LEU A 59 4.21 -10.74 -12.56
N SER A 60 4.09 -10.59 -13.88
CA SER A 60 5.03 -11.21 -14.81
C SER A 60 6.44 -10.61 -14.73
N LEU A 61 6.58 -9.42 -14.16
CA LEU A 61 7.86 -8.70 -14.05
C LEU A 61 8.50 -8.80 -12.67
N VAL A 62 7.86 -9.44 -11.71
CA VAL A 62 8.38 -9.54 -10.33
C VAL A 62 9.63 -10.41 -10.29
N PRO A 63 10.76 -9.89 -9.72
CA PRO A 63 11.99 -10.67 -9.62
C PRO A 63 11.83 -11.93 -8.77
N GLN A 64 12.65 -12.94 -9.04
CA GLN A 64 12.56 -14.21 -8.32
C GLN A 64 12.93 -14.12 -6.84
N ASN A 65 13.73 -13.13 -6.45
CA ASN A 65 14.09 -12.93 -5.05
C ASN A 65 13.00 -12.19 -4.25
N VAL A 66 11.89 -11.85 -4.89
CA VAL A 66 10.72 -11.26 -4.24
C VAL A 66 9.66 -12.34 -4.10
N ASN A 67 9.29 -12.66 -2.86
CA ASN A 67 8.31 -13.71 -2.57
C ASN A 67 6.94 -13.17 -2.19
N LYS A 68 6.86 -11.88 -1.82
CA LYS A 68 5.63 -11.26 -1.34
C LYS A 68 5.66 -9.77 -1.65
N ILE A 69 4.49 -9.22 -1.95
CA ILE A 69 4.32 -7.79 -2.12
C ILE A 69 3.19 -7.36 -1.19
N ALA A 70 3.49 -6.46 -0.25
CA ALA A 70 2.51 -5.92 0.68
C ALA A 70 2.09 -4.52 0.21
N PHE A 71 0.77 -4.27 0.20
CA PHE A 71 0.21 -2.97 -0.18
C PHE A 71 -0.33 -2.28 1.04
N THR A 72 0.00 -1.00 1.20
CA THR A 72 -0.31 -0.23 2.40
C THR A 72 -0.94 1.12 2.07
N VAL A 73 -1.68 1.66 3.04
CA VAL A 73 -2.20 3.03 3.01
C VAL A 73 -1.85 3.69 4.33
N THR A 74 -1.38 4.93 4.27
CA THR A 74 -1.03 5.72 5.46
C THR A 74 -1.61 7.12 5.35
N ILE A 75 -1.74 7.78 6.51
CA ILE A 75 -2.06 9.21 6.58
C ILE A 75 -0.74 9.96 6.70
N HIS A 76 -0.44 10.82 5.73
CA HIS A 76 0.79 11.60 5.71
C HIS A 76 0.84 12.55 6.92
N GLU A 77 1.96 12.53 7.64
CA GLU A 77 2.16 13.38 8.84
C GLU A 77 1.03 13.26 9.86
N ALA A 78 0.51 12.04 10.06
CA ALA A 78 -0.65 11.82 10.92
C ALA A 78 -0.41 12.29 12.35
N GLN A 79 0.77 12.06 12.91
CA GLN A 79 1.08 12.40 14.28
C GLN A 79 1.13 13.92 14.47
N GLU A 80 1.80 14.63 13.58
CA GLU A 80 1.92 16.09 13.61
C GLU A 80 0.56 16.76 13.42
N ARG A 81 -0.28 16.18 12.58
CA ARG A 81 -1.62 16.71 12.28
C ARG A 81 -2.70 16.21 13.23
N ARG A 82 -2.35 15.28 14.13
CA ARG A 82 -3.28 14.62 15.05
C ARG A 82 -4.44 13.96 14.33
N GLN A 83 -4.12 13.20 13.29
CA GLN A 83 -5.09 12.51 12.44
C GLN A 83 -5.01 11.01 12.60
N ASN A 84 -6.14 10.33 12.41
CA ASN A 84 -6.22 8.87 12.32
C ASN A 84 -7.36 8.48 11.37
N PHE A 85 -7.46 7.19 11.03
CA PHE A 85 -8.48 6.73 10.10
C PHE A 85 -9.91 6.92 10.63
N GLY A 86 -10.10 6.92 11.95
CA GLY A 86 -11.42 7.15 12.52
C GLY A 86 -12.00 8.53 12.21
N GLN A 87 -11.17 9.48 11.84
CA GLN A 87 -11.58 10.84 11.47
C GLN A 87 -11.82 11.01 9.97
N VAL A 88 -11.44 10.00 9.15
CA VAL A 88 -11.54 10.06 7.70
C VAL A 88 -12.96 9.72 7.27
N ASN A 89 -13.57 10.57 6.45
CA ASN A 89 -14.91 10.36 5.93
C ASN A 89 -14.87 10.12 4.42
N ASN A 90 -15.73 9.21 3.96
CA ASN A 90 -15.92 8.94 2.53
C ASN A 90 -14.64 8.54 1.80
N SER A 91 -13.73 7.87 2.50
CA SER A 91 -12.48 7.41 1.91
C SER A 91 -12.41 5.89 1.93
N TYR A 92 -11.87 5.32 0.88
CA TYR A 92 -11.75 3.89 0.75
C TYR A 92 -10.43 3.52 0.07
N VAL A 93 -10.06 2.25 0.25
CA VAL A 93 -8.99 1.60 -0.51
C VAL A 93 -9.56 0.35 -1.14
N ARG A 94 -9.23 0.09 -2.39
CA ARG A 94 -9.71 -1.10 -3.08
C ARG A 94 -8.61 -1.75 -3.92
N VAL A 95 -8.77 -3.04 -4.15
CA VAL A 95 -7.88 -3.82 -5.02
C VAL A 95 -8.72 -4.30 -6.20
N VAL A 96 -8.25 -4.04 -7.41
CA VAL A 96 -8.97 -4.33 -8.65
C VAL A 96 -8.09 -5.16 -9.58
N ASN A 97 -8.67 -6.19 -10.18
CA ASN A 97 -8.02 -6.88 -11.28
C ASN A 97 -8.15 -6.02 -12.54
N ALA A 98 -7.03 -5.44 -13.00
CA ALA A 98 -7.04 -4.48 -14.11
C ALA A 98 -7.51 -5.09 -15.43
N ASP A 99 -7.29 -6.39 -15.64
CA ASP A 99 -7.68 -7.06 -16.88
C ASP A 99 -9.19 -7.26 -16.99
N THR A 100 -9.88 -7.43 -15.87
CA THR A 100 -11.31 -7.73 -15.83
C THR A 100 -12.14 -6.61 -15.21
N ASN A 101 -11.50 -5.61 -14.60
CA ASN A 101 -12.13 -4.58 -13.78
C ASN A 101 -12.91 -5.13 -12.58
N GLN A 102 -12.63 -6.35 -12.17
CA GLN A 102 -13.28 -6.95 -11.01
C GLN A 102 -12.66 -6.41 -9.72
N GLU A 103 -13.50 -5.90 -8.83
CA GLU A 103 -13.06 -5.48 -7.50
C GLU A 103 -12.90 -6.70 -6.60
N LEU A 104 -11.69 -6.90 -6.07
CA LEU A 104 -11.35 -8.05 -5.25
C LEU A 104 -11.53 -7.79 -3.76
N LEU A 105 -11.36 -6.53 -3.35
CA LEU A 105 -11.36 -6.12 -1.95
C LEU A 105 -11.66 -4.64 -1.85
N LYS A 106 -12.39 -4.24 -0.80
CA LYS A 106 -12.63 -2.82 -0.49
C LYS A 106 -12.72 -2.64 1.02
N TYR A 107 -11.99 -1.66 1.54
CA TYR A 107 -12.11 -1.20 2.94
C TYR A 107 -12.58 0.24 2.97
N GLU A 108 -13.57 0.53 3.79
CA GLU A 108 -13.99 1.89 4.12
C GLU A 108 -13.14 2.37 5.29
N LEU A 109 -12.19 3.27 5.03
CA LEU A 109 -11.14 3.59 6.01
C LEU A 109 -11.68 4.12 7.33
N GLY A 110 -12.66 4.99 7.29
CA GLY A 110 -13.24 5.57 8.51
C GLY A 110 -14.18 4.64 9.26
N GLU A 111 -14.68 3.58 8.63
CA GLU A 111 -15.58 2.62 9.27
C GLU A 111 -14.84 1.40 9.82
N ASP A 112 -13.81 0.94 9.10
CA ASP A 112 -13.09 -0.28 9.44
C ASP A 112 -11.94 -0.05 10.40
N PHE A 113 -11.47 1.19 10.55
CA PHE A 113 -10.33 1.56 11.40
C PHE A 113 -10.71 2.75 12.28
N SER A 114 -10.02 2.92 13.41
CA SER A 114 -10.31 4.00 14.35
C SER A 114 -9.07 4.83 14.70
N ILE A 115 -8.18 4.30 15.52
CA ILE A 115 -7.00 5.04 15.98
C ILE A 115 -5.77 4.83 15.10
N GLU A 116 -5.85 3.89 14.19
CA GLU A 116 -4.73 3.54 13.32
C GLU A 116 -4.43 4.68 12.34
N THR A 117 -3.16 4.79 11.96
CA THR A 117 -2.66 5.78 11.00
C THR A 117 -2.02 5.12 9.79
N ALA A 118 -1.88 3.82 9.81
CA ALA A 118 -1.35 3.01 8.70
C ALA A 118 -2.07 1.68 8.67
N VAL A 119 -2.23 1.11 7.48
CA VAL A 119 -2.85 -0.20 7.33
C VAL A 119 -2.12 -0.99 6.22
N VAL A 120 -1.84 -2.27 6.50
CA VAL A 120 -1.46 -3.22 5.46
C VAL A 120 -2.76 -3.78 4.90
N VAL A 121 -3.11 -3.37 3.71
CA VAL A 121 -4.41 -3.69 3.08
C VAL A 121 -4.46 -5.15 2.68
N CYS A 122 -3.44 -5.59 1.98
CA CYS A 122 -3.37 -6.95 1.44
C CYS A 122 -1.93 -7.32 1.12
N GLU A 123 -1.73 -8.60 0.85
CA GLU A 123 -0.47 -9.09 0.33
C GLU A 123 -0.71 -10.03 -0.83
N ILE A 124 0.23 -10.06 -1.77
CA ILE A 124 0.27 -11.02 -2.88
C ILE A 124 1.56 -11.78 -2.71
N TYR A 125 1.48 -13.12 -2.66
CA TYR A 125 2.64 -13.94 -2.31
C TYR A 125 2.74 -15.17 -3.20
N ARG A 126 3.98 -15.70 -3.33
CA ARG A 126 4.24 -16.92 -4.08
C ARG A 126 3.95 -18.14 -3.22
N HIS A 127 3.25 -19.10 -3.81
CA HIS A 127 2.99 -20.38 -3.17
C HIS A 127 2.96 -21.47 -4.24
N ASN A 128 3.90 -22.42 -4.16
CA ASN A 128 4.01 -23.52 -5.12
C ASN A 128 4.05 -23.06 -6.58
N GLY A 129 4.81 -21.98 -6.84
CA GLY A 129 4.97 -21.46 -8.20
C GLY A 129 3.83 -20.58 -8.68
N GLU A 130 2.81 -20.34 -7.85
CA GLU A 130 1.67 -19.50 -8.18
C GLU A 130 1.61 -18.27 -7.28
N TRP A 131 0.98 -17.20 -7.78
CA TRP A 131 0.70 -16.03 -6.98
C TRP A 131 -0.65 -16.16 -6.31
N LYS A 132 -0.70 -15.87 -5.01
CA LYS A 132 -1.92 -15.91 -4.19
C LYS A 132 -2.19 -14.53 -3.61
N PHE A 133 -3.45 -14.23 -3.40
CA PHE A 133 -3.91 -12.97 -2.81
C PHE A 133 -4.44 -13.22 -1.40
N ASN A 134 -4.04 -12.36 -0.45
CA ASN A 134 -4.50 -12.46 0.93
C ASN A 134 -4.92 -11.09 1.44
N ALA A 135 -6.19 -10.94 1.80
CA ALA A 135 -6.71 -9.71 2.40
C ALA A 135 -6.32 -9.69 3.88
N LEU A 136 -5.69 -8.61 4.33
CA LEU A 136 -5.19 -8.49 5.70
C LEU A 136 -5.95 -7.48 6.55
N GLY A 137 -5.95 -6.22 6.15
CA GLY A 137 -6.56 -5.16 6.96
C GLY A 137 -5.87 -4.96 8.30
N SER A 138 -4.54 -5.12 8.36
CA SER A 138 -3.77 -4.98 9.61
C SER A 138 -3.41 -3.53 9.86
N GLY A 139 -3.89 -2.96 10.96
CA GLY A 139 -3.67 -1.56 11.30
C GLY A 139 -2.48 -1.33 12.21
N PHE A 140 -1.85 -0.16 12.09
CA PHE A 140 -0.70 0.27 12.87
C PHE A 140 -0.89 1.72 13.29
N GLU A 141 -0.40 2.09 14.49
CA GLU A 141 -0.43 3.46 14.99
C GLU A 141 0.84 4.15 14.63
N GLY A 142 1.81 3.94 14.22
CA GLY A 142 3.06 4.66 13.96
C GLY A 142 3.21 5.20 12.55
N GLY A 143 2.16 5.15 11.73
CA GLY A 143 2.20 5.66 10.37
C GLY A 143 3.18 4.91 9.47
N LEU A 144 3.68 5.59 8.46
CA LEU A 144 4.60 5.01 7.48
C LEU A 144 5.90 4.52 8.13
N GLU A 145 6.40 5.23 9.12
CA GLU A 145 7.62 4.84 9.83
C GLU A 145 7.48 3.44 10.47
N ALA A 146 6.33 3.16 11.09
CA ALA A 146 6.08 1.86 11.70
C ALA A 146 6.08 0.74 10.64
N LEU A 147 5.49 1.01 9.48
CA LEU A 147 5.50 0.04 8.38
C LEU A 147 6.91 -0.19 7.84
N CYS A 148 7.69 0.89 7.66
CA CYS A 148 9.07 0.78 7.19
C CYS A 148 9.91 -0.07 8.13
N LYS A 149 9.78 0.14 9.44
CA LYS A 149 10.49 -0.67 10.43
C LYS A 149 10.05 -2.13 10.38
N ASN A 150 8.75 -2.35 10.22
CA ASN A 150 8.20 -3.72 10.14
C ASN A 150 8.76 -4.48 8.93
N PHE A 151 8.95 -3.82 7.82
CA PHE A 151 9.41 -4.45 6.58
C PHE A 151 10.91 -4.27 6.31
N GLY A 152 11.64 -3.67 7.23
CA GLY A 152 13.10 -3.60 7.15
C GLY A 152 13.64 -2.49 6.28
N VAL A 153 12.86 -1.46 6.00
CA VAL A 153 13.32 -0.26 5.28
C VAL A 153 14.01 0.68 6.27
N ASN A 154 15.18 1.20 5.90
CA ASN A 154 15.88 2.19 6.72
C ASN A 154 15.20 3.56 6.63
N VAL A 155 14.84 4.10 7.77
CA VAL A 155 14.20 5.42 7.87
C VAL A 155 14.84 6.28 8.95
#